data_6e414afac113f9c8c1d5e85fdfd15347
#
_entry.id   6e414afac113f9c8c1d5e85fdfd15347
#
_cell.length_a   1.000
_cell.length_b   1.000
_cell.length_c   1.000
_cell.angle_alpha   90.00
_cell.angle_beta   90.00
_cell.angle_gamma   90.00
#
_symmetry.space_group_name_H-M   'P 1'
#
loop_
_entity.id
_entity.type
_entity.pdbx_description
1 polymer ?
#
loop_
_entity_poly.entity_id
_entity_poly.type
_entity_poly.pdbx_seq_one_letter_code
_entity_poly.pdbx_strand_id
1 'polypeptide(L)'
;MQRSFLRRIPVVDGRPRHNAAYTDPALYCTRHRDRPLPPLPQPVEEQPFNGATLAGLRRAVAAWATAGGLPPSRVPEVVLALHEVTTNSVRHGGGEGTLRLAAPLGGELVAEVEDAGVIAAPFAGLLPPPRTGDGGYGLWLVHQLVELVEIRSGPSGSVVRLHARRPAGAPS
;
A
#
# COMPACT_ATOMS: atom_id res chain seq x y z
N MET A 1 -18.59 22.17 9.97
CA MET A 1 -18.39 22.53 11.40
C MET A 1 -18.13 21.28 12.27
N GLN A 2 -17.38 20.26 11.77
CA GLN A 2 -17.18 18.96 12.46
C GLN A 2 -15.71 18.61 12.73
N ARG A 3 -14.76 19.50 12.46
CA ARG A 3 -13.32 19.23 12.64
C ARG A 3 -12.75 19.48 14.04
N SER A 4 -13.57 19.94 14.99
CA SER A 4 -13.10 20.31 16.33
C SER A 4 -13.06 19.15 17.33
N PHE A 5 -13.70 18.02 17.03
CA PHE A 5 -13.85 16.92 17.99
C PHE A 5 -12.62 16.07 18.17
N LEU A 6 -11.78 15.91 17.14
CA LEU A 6 -10.60 15.06 17.19
C LEU A 6 -9.36 15.73 17.80
N ARG A 7 -9.43 17.02 18.11
CA ARG A 7 -8.34 17.74 18.80
C ARG A 7 -8.26 17.45 20.31
N ARG A 8 -9.13 16.64 20.80
CA ARG A 8 -9.20 16.31 22.23
C ARG A 8 -9.11 14.81 22.34
N ILE A 9 -8.12 14.28 22.97
CA ILE A 9 -8.19 13.96 24.37
C ILE A 9 -7.39 12.71 24.61
N PRO A 10 -6.51 12.64 25.56
CA PRO A 10 -6.60 11.57 26.52
C PRO A 10 -7.64 11.93 27.56
N VAL A 11 -8.56 11.01 27.87
CA VAL A 11 -9.39 11.07 29.06
C VAL A 11 -8.56 10.47 30.19
N VAL A 12 -8.10 11.31 31.11
CA VAL A 12 -7.39 10.86 32.31
C VAL A 12 -8.35 11.11 33.49
N ASP A 13 -8.63 10.07 34.27
CA ASP A 13 -9.56 10.09 35.40
C ASP A 13 -10.96 10.61 35.02
N GLY A 14 -11.49 10.18 33.87
CA GLY A 14 -12.81 10.57 33.38
C GLY A 14 -12.95 12.03 32.92
N ARG A 15 -11.86 12.80 32.90
CA ARG A 15 -11.84 14.19 32.45
C ARG A 15 -11.09 14.41 31.17
N PRO A 16 -11.62 15.13 30.18
CA PRO A 16 -10.92 15.49 28.98
C PRO A 16 -9.73 16.42 29.30
N ARG A 17 -8.52 16.05 28.88
CA ARG A 17 -7.32 16.89 29.01
C ARG A 17 -6.84 17.35 27.63
N HIS A 18 -6.31 18.55 27.57
CA HIS A 18 -5.63 19.04 26.37
C HIS A 18 -4.35 18.24 26.15
N ASN A 19 -4.21 17.59 24.98
CA ASN A 19 -2.98 16.92 24.58
C ASN A 19 -2.10 17.91 23.82
N ALA A 20 -1.11 18.48 24.48
CA ALA A 20 -0.16 19.42 23.85
C ALA A 20 0.70 18.74 22.76
N ALA A 21 0.85 17.40 22.82
CA ALA A 21 1.59 16.61 21.83
C ALA A 21 0.71 16.11 20.67
N TYR A 22 -0.59 16.49 20.65
CA TYR A 22 -1.48 16.08 19.56
C TYR A 22 -1.02 16.68 18.23
N THR A 23 -0.79 15.83 17.27
CA THR A 23 -0.61 16.22 15.88
C THR A 23 -1.81 15.73 15.06
N ASP A 24 -2.37 16.59 14.24
CA ASP A 24 -3.41 16.19 13.28
C ASP A 24 -2.89 15.03 12.40
N PRO A 25 -3.62 13.90 12.27
CA PRO A 25 -3.15 12.76 11.51
C PRO A 25 -2.78 13.07 10.07
N ALA A 26 -3.52 13.95 9.38
CA ALA A 26 -3.18 14.34 8.02
C ALA A 26 -1.87 15.14 7.97
N LEU A 27 -1.65 16.02 8.93
CA LEU A 27 -0.39 16.77 9.05
C LEU A 27 0.77 15.84 9.41
N TYR A 28 0.55 14.86 10.28
CA TYR A 28 1.54 13.85 10.62
C TYR A 28 1.92 13.04 9.37
N CYS A 29 0.96 12.50 8.65
CA CYS A 29 1.19 11.78 7.40
C CYS A 29 1.93 12.63 6.37
N THR A 30 1.54 13.88 6.19
CA THR A 30 2.20 14.79 5.23
C THR A 30 3.67 15.06 5.59
N ARG A 31 3.99 15.18 6.88
CA ARG A 31 5.37 15.44 7.35
C ARG A 31 6.28 14.20 7.30
N HIS A 32 5.72 13.01 7.22
CA HIS A 32 6.49 11.77 7.34
C HIS A 32 6.37 10.87 6.11
N ARG A 33 5.60 11.28 5.10
CA ARG A 33 5.34 10.47 3.91
C ARG A 33 6.55 10.27 2.99
N ASP A 34 7.56 11.10 3.10
CA ASP A 34 8.81 11.03 2.35
C ASP A 34 9.90 10.22 3.04
N ARG A 35 9.65 9.74 4.28
CA ARG A 35 10.60 8.89 4.99
C ARG A 35 10.69 7.53 4.30
N PRO A 36 11.91 7.06 3.94
CA PRO A 36 12.06 5.76 3.30
C PRO A 36 11.51 4.63 4.18
N LEU A 37 10.96 3.61 3.53
CA LEU A 37 10.59 2.37 4.20
C LEU A 37 11.87 1.59 4.56
N PRO A 38 11.82 0.73 5.58
CA PRO A 38 12.90 -0.22 5.85
C PRO A 38 13.19 -1.07 4.60
N PRO A 39 14.43 -1.55 4.41
CA PRO A 39 14.76 -2.43 3.30
C PRO A 39 13.82 -3.64 3.22
N LEU A 40 13.55 -4.12 2.00
CA LEU A 40 12.80 -5.35 1.80
C LEU A 40 13.57 -6.56 2.35
N PRO A 41 12.86 -7.56 2.92
CA PRO A 41 13.49 -8.81 3.32
C PRO A 41 14.04 -9.56 2.10
N GLN A 42 15.21 -10.16 2.23
CA GLN A 42 15.84 -10.91 1.16
C GLN A 42 15.34 -12.37 1.12
N PRO A 43 15.35 -13.03 -0.07
CA PRO A 43 15.70 -12.50 -1.38
C PRO A 43 14.62 -11.60 -1.99
N VAL A 44 15.02 -10.72 -2.92
CA VAL A 44 14.12 -9.82 -3.65
C VAL A 44 14.26 -10.08 -5.15
N GLU A 45 13.14 -10.32 -5.83
CA GLU A 45 13.03 -10.30 -7.28
C GLU A 45 12.62 -8.89 -7.72
N GLU A 46 13.32 -8.33 -8.72
CA GLU A 46 13.04 -7.00 -9.24
C GLU A 46 12.65 -7.08 -10.71
N GLN A 47 11.53 -6.43 -11.07
CA GLN A 47 10.99 -6.39 -12.41
C GLN A 47 10.59 -4.96 -12.79
N PRO A 48 11.27 -4.34 -13.77
CA PRO A 48 10.80 -3.10 -14.35
C PRO A 48 9.53 -3.35 -15.16
N PHE A 49 8.62 -2.37 -15.16
CA PHE A 49 7.37 -2.46 -15.91
C PHE A 49 6.95 -1.13 -16.53
N ASN A 50 6.13 -1.25 -17.57
CA ASN A 50 5.43 -0.17 -18.23
C ASN A 50 4.08 -0.67 -18.78
N GLY A 51 3.33 0.17 -19.50
CA GLY A 51 2.02 -0.21 -20.03
C GLY A 51 2.02 -1.47 -20.89
N ALA A 52 3.09 -1.75 -21.64
CA ALA A 52 3.18 -2.92 -22.51
C ALA A 52 3.44 -4.22 -21.72
N THR A 53 4.06 -4.14 -20.54
CA THR A 53 4.45 -5.31 -19.74
C THR A 53 3.46 -5.69 -18.64
N LEU A 54 2.44 -4.86 -18.34
CA LEU A 54 1.46 -5.11 -17.28
C LEU A 54 0.79 -6.49 -17.34
N ALA A 55 0.47 -6.98 -18.55
CA ALA A 55 -0.13 -8.32 -18.70
C ALA A 55 0.83 -9.45 -18.27
N GLY A 56 2.13 -9.28 -18.50
CA GLY A 56 3.17 -10.21 -18.05
C GLY A 56 3.33 -10.20 -16.54
N LEU A 57 3.29 -9.02 -15.91
CA LEU A 57 3.39 -8.89 -14.45
C LEU A 57 2.32 -9.68 -13.70
N ARG A 58 1.08 -9.70 -14.19
CA ARG A 58 0.01 -10.48 -13.54
C ARG A 58 0.36 -11.96 -13.39
N ARG A 59 1.02 -12.56 -14.42
CA ARG A 59 1.47 -13.96 -14.36
C ARG A 59 2.64 -14.14 -13.40
N ALA A 60 3.60 -13.23 -13.42
CA ALA A 60 4.74 -13.27 -12.50
C ALA A 60 4.28 -13.15 -11.03
N VAL A 61 3.39 -12.21 -10.74
CA VAL A 61 2.80 -12.03 -9.40
C VAL A 61 2.03 -13.28 -8.96
N ALA A 62 1.23 -13.90 -9.85
CA ALA A 62 0.50 -15.12 -9.51
C ALA A 62 1.47 -16.28 -9.21
N ALA A 63 2.53 -16.45 -9.98
CA ALA A 63 3.55 -17.47 -9.76
C ALA A 63 4.28 -17.23 -8.42
N TRP A 64 4.71 -16.01 -8.15
CA TRP A 64 5.35 -15.61 -6.91
C TRP A 64 4.45 -15.84 -5.69
N ALA A 65 3.18 -15.41 -5.75
CA ALA A 65 2.23 -15.58 -4.66
C ALA A 65 1.96 -17.06 -4.36
N THR A 66 1.86 -17.89 -5.40
CA THR A 66 1.70 -19.35 -5.28
C THR A 66 2.95 -20.00 -4.70
N ALA A 67 4.14 -19.68 -5.22
CA ALA A 67 5.41 -20.17 -4.71
C ALA A 67 5.67 -19.74 -3.25
N GLY A 68 5.23 -18.53 -2.88
CA GLY A 68 5.26 -18.04 -1.52
C GLY A 68 4.25 -18.68 -0.57
N GLY A 69 3.42 -19.62 -1.06
CA GLY A 69 2.50 -20.43 -0.25
C GLY A 69 1.19 -19.73 0.12
N LEU A 70 0.77 -18.71 -0.63
CA LEU A 70 -0.59 -18.18 -0.46
C LEU A 70 -1.63 -19.22 -0.91
N PRO A 71 -2.77 -19.33 -0.19
CA PRO A 71 -3.87 -20.16 -0.62
C PRO A 71 -4.38 -19.78 -2.02
N PRO A 72 -4.85 -20.73 -2.84
CA PRO A 72 -5.36 -20.44 -4.18
C PRO A 72 -6.44 -19.36 -4.23
N SER A 73 -7.25 -19.24 -3.17
CA SER A 73 -8.28 -18.19 -3.04
C SER A 73 -7.70 -16.78 -2.86
N ARG A 74 -6.51 -16.67 -2.25
CA ARG A 74 -5.84 -15.38 -1.97
C ARG A 74 -5.01 -14.87 -3.14
N VAL A 75 -4.51 -15.78 -4.00
CA VAL A 75 -3.66 -15.39 -5.14
C VAL A 75 -4.33 -14.37 -6.06
N PRO A 76 -5.60 -14.53 -6.50
CA PRO A 76 -6.29 -13.53 -7.33
C PRO A 76 -6.41 -12.16 -6.66
N GLU A 77 -6.58 -12.11 -5.34
CA GLU A 77 -6.70 -10.86 -4.59
C GLU A 77 -5.39 -10.07 -4.61
N VAL A 78 -4.27 -10.73 -4.37
CA VAL A 78 -2.94 -10.10 -4.43
C VAL A 78 -2.58 -9.67 -5.86
N VAL A 79 -2.92 -10.50 -6.86
CA VAL A 79 -2.76 -10.15 -8.28
C VAL A 79 -3.57 -8.91 -8.63
N LEU A 80 -4.82 -8.81 -8.16
CA LEU A 80 -5.65 -7.64 -8.40
C LEU A 80 -5.08 -6.41 -7.69
N ALA A 81 -4.69 -6.53 -6.42
CA ALA A 81 -4.11 -5.43 -5.67
C ALA A 81 -2.86 -4.86 -6.35
N LEU A 82 -1.93 -5.71 -6.77
CA LEU A 82 -0.72 -5.27 -7.47
C LEU A 82 -1.02 -4.74 -8.87
N HIS A 83 -2.03 -5.28 -9.56
CA HIS A 83 -2.47 -4.74 -10.84
C HIS A 83 -3.00 -3.30 -10.70
N GLU A 84 -3.79 -3.02 -9.67
CA GLU A 84 -4.28 -1.66 -9.40
C GLU A 84 -3.13 -0.68 -9.15
N VAL A 85 -2.15 -1.07 -8.32
CA VAL A 85 -1.00 -0.21 -8.03
C VAL A 85 -0.15 0.02 -9.27
N THR A 86 0.22 -1.04 -10.01
CA THR A 86 1.05 -0.91 -11.22
C THR A 86 0.33 -0.16 -12.35
N THR A 87 -0.99 -0.31 -12.46
CA THR A 87 -1.80 0.49 -13.41
C THR A 87 -1.82 1.96 -13.02
N ASN A 88 -1.89 2.27 -11.72
CA ASN A 88 -1.79 3.64 -11.23
C ASN A 88 -0.42 4.25 -11.54
N SER A 89 0.66 3.49 -11.36
CA SER A 89 2.02 3.92 -11.73
C SER A 89 2.13 4.26 -13.22
N VAL A 90 1.55 3.42 -14.09
CA VAL A 90 1.54 3.69 -15.54
C VAL A 90 0.70 4.93 -15.87
N ARG A 91 -0.43 5.14 -15.20
CA ARG A 91 -1.33 6.27 -15.50
C ARG A 91 -0.88 7.60 -14.89
N HIS A 92 -0.28 7.54 -13.70
CA HIS A 92 -0.04 8.71 -12.84
C HIS A 92 1.40 8.80 -12.33
N GLY A 93 2.19 7.73 -12.49
CA GLY A 93 3.55 7.58 -11.98
C GLY A 93 4.66 7.77 -13.02
N GLY A 94 4.36 8.35 -14.16
CA GLY A 94 5.36 8.58 -15.21
C GLY A 94 5.37 7.55 -16.34
N GLY A 95 4.43 6.58 -16.36
CA GLY A 95 4.30 5.61 -17.45
C GLY A 95 5.02 4.28 -17.21
N GLU A 96 5.88 4.23 -16.22
CA GLU A 96 6.72 3.07 -15.89
C GLU A 96 6.99 3.00 -14.38
N GLY A 97 7.56 1.90 -13.92
CA GLY A 97 7.96 1.71 -12.54
C GLY A 97 8.73 0.42 -12.34
N THR A 98 9.05 0.14 -11.09
CA THR A 98 9.74 -1.08 -10.66
C THR A 98 8.89 -1.83 -9.65
N LEU A 99 8.62 -3.10 -9.92
CA LEU A 99 8.00 -4.03 -8.98
C LEU A 99 9.09 -4.87 -8.31
N ARG A 100 9.10 -4.90 -6.98
CA ARG A 100 9.97 -5.76 -6.16
C ARG A 100 9.12 -6.75 -5.39
N LEU A 101 9.50 -8.01 -5.42
CA LEU A 101 8.79 -9.13 -4.80
C LEU A 101 9.71 -9.84 -3.81
N ALA A 102 9.28 -9.97 -2.56
CA ALA A 102 10.00 -10.67 -1.51
C ALA A 102 9.09 -11.68 -0.79
N ALA A 103 9.58 -12.90 -0.61
CA ALA A 103 8.87 -13.98 0.08
C ALA A 103 9.78 -14.56 1.19
N PRO A 104 10.01 -13.83 2.30
CA PRO A 104 10.88 -14.29 3.37
C PRO A 104 10.28 -15.50 4.08
N LEU A 105 11.15 -16.25 4.74
CA LEU A 105 10.72 -17.31 5.65
C LEU A 105 9.82 -16.71 6.74
N GLY A 106 8.68 -17.35 7.03
CA GLY A 106 7.74 -16.86 8.05
C GLY A 106 6.32 -16.58 7.52
N GLY A 107 6.08 -16.74 6.22
CA GLY A 107 4.72 -16.73 5.66
C GLY A 107 4.15 -15.36 5.31
N GLU A 108 4.94 -14.32 5.35
CA GLU A 108 4.57 -12.99 4.83
C GLU A 108 5.18 -12.81 3.44
N LEU A 109 4.37 -12.37 2.49
CA LEU A 109 4.81 -11.95 1.18
C LEU A 109 4.78 -10.42 1.15
N VAL A 110 5.85 -9.81 0.67
CA VAL A 110 5.96 -8.36 0.58
C VAL A 110 6.23 -7.97 -0.85
N ALA A 111 5.39 -7.10 -1.40
CA ALA A 111 5.56 -6.54 -2.72
C ALA A 111 5.69 -5.03 -2.64
N GLU A 112 6.58 -4.45 -3.44
CA GLU A 112 6.81 -3.00 -3.47
C GLU A 112 6.78 -2.51 -4.91
N VAL A 113 6.02 -1.45 -5.13
CA VAL A 113 5.94 -0.74 -6.42
C VAL A 113 6.51 0.65 -6.24
N GLU A 114 7.52 0.98 -7.03
CA GLU A 114 8.15 2.29 -7.07
C GLU A 114 7.93 2.94 -8.42
N ASP A 115 7.57 4.24 -8.41
CA ASP A 115 7.36 5.04 -9.61
C ASP A 115 7.75 6.52 -9.38
N ALA A 116 7.78 7.31 -10.44
CA ALA A 116 8.14 8.73 -10.39
C ALA A 116 6.98 9.67 -10.01
N GLY A 117 5.78 9.14 -9.76
CA GLY A 117 4.60 9.93 -9.43
C GLY A 117 4.56 10.43 -7.99
N VAL A 118 3.59 11.29 -7.70
CA VAL A 118 3.38 11.83 -6.36
C VAL A 118 1.96 11.54 -5.88
N ILE A 119 1.85 10.80 -4.78
CA ILE A 119 0.58 10.55 -4.08
C ILE A 119 0.40 11.64 -3.02
N ALA A 120 -0.33 12.70 -3.36
CA ALA A 120 -0.45 13.88 -2.49
C ALA A 120 -1.42 13.69 -1.31
N ALA A 121 -2.44 12.84 -1.45
CA ALA A 121 -3.47 12.64 -0.44
C ALA A 121 -2.91 11.95 0.83
N PRO A 122 -3.08 12.56 2.03
CA PRO A 122 -2.54 11.99 3.28
C PRO A 122 -3.10 10.60 3.64
N PHE A 123 -4.32 10.32 3.19
CA PHE A 123 -5.06 9.08 3.47
C PHE A 123 -5.44 8.38 2.17
N ALA A 124 -4.55 8.35 1.19
CA ALA A 124 -4.81 7.72 -0.10
C ALA A 124 -5.26 6.25 0.09
N GLY A 125 -6.44 5.93 -0.39
CA GLY A 125 -7.03 4.60 -0.31
C GLY A 125 -7.62 4.20 1.05
N LEU A 126 -7.42 4.94 2.14
CA LEU A 126 -7.99 4.58 3.45
C LEU A 126 -9.50 4.86 3.56
N LEU A 127 -10.01 5.78 2.75
CA LEU A 127 -11.43 6.08 2.69
C LEU A 127 -11.98 5.74 1.31
N PRO A 128 -13.21 5.22 1.20
CA PRO A 128 -13.84 5.01 -0.08
C PRO A 128 -13.98 6.35 -0.80
N PRO A 129 -13.73 6.40 -2.12
CA PRO A 129 -13.92 7.63 -2.88
C PRO A 129 -15.39 8.05 -2.89
N PRO A 130 -15.69 9.35 -3.09
CA PRO A 130 -17.06 9.83 -3.22
C PRO A 130 -17.76 9.15 -4.39
N ARG A 131 -19.06 8.85 -4.22
CA ARG A 131 -19.88 8.11 -5.22
C ARG A 131 -20.08 8.82 -6.56
N THR A 132 -19.59 10.03 -6.72
CA THR A 132 -19.81 10.92 -7.87
C THR A 132 -18.59 11.10 -8.77
N GLY A 133 -17.61 10.18 -8.75
CA GLY A 133 -16.38 10.33 -9.54
C GLY A 133 -16.01 9.05 -10.31
N ASP A 134 -15.46 9.24 -11.52
CA ASP A 134 -15.01 8.17 -12.42
C ASP A 134 -13.62 7.60 -12.02
N GLY A 135 -13.30 7.47 -10.75
CA GLY A 135 -12.00 6.93 -10.33
C GLY A 135 -11.73 7.02 -8.83
N GLY A 136 -10.53 6.58 -8.43
CA GLY A 136 -10.07 6.65 -7.05
C GLY A 136 -10.34 5.39 -6.22
N TYR A 137 -11.00 4.38 -6.80
CA TYR A 137 -11.28 3.11 -6.10
C TYR A 137 -10.05 2.20 -6.00
N GLY A 138 -9.05 2.35 -6.88
CA GLY A 138 -7.92 1.43 -6.97
C GLY A 138 -7.16 1.25 -5.65
N LEU A 139 -6.63 2.32 -5.07
CA LEU A 139 -5.93 2.24 -3.78
C LEU A 139 -6.85 1.85 -2.62
N TRP A 140 -8.11 2.24 -2.63
CA TRP A 140 -9.08 1.79 -1.64
C TRP A 140 -9.30 0.28 -1.73
N LEU A 141 -9.45 -0.26 -2.93
CA LEU A 141 -9.57 -1.70 -3.17
C LEU A 141 -8.30 -2.44 -2.72
N VAL A 142 -7.12 -1.90 -2.99
CA VAL A 142 -5.85 -2.47 -2.49
C VAL A 142 -5.87 -2.66 -0.99
N HIS A 143 -6.31 -1.65 -0.22
CA HIS A 143 -6.44 -1.77 1.24
C HIS A 143 -7.48 -2.81 1.71
N GLN A 144 -8.43 -3.23 0.85
CA GLN A 144 -9.39 -4.28 1.18
C GLN A 144 -8.86 -5.69 0.87
N LEU A 145 -7.84 -5.80 0.02
CA LEU A 145 -7.36 -7.07 -0.53
C LEU A 145 -6.11 -7.62 0.17
N VAL A 146 -5.37 -6.77 0.90
CA VAL A 146 -4.12 -7.16 1.59
C VAL A 146 -4.13 -6.70 3.05
N GLU A 147 -3.28 -7.31 3.87
CA GLU A 147 -3.27 -7.09 5.32
C GLU A 147 -2.71 -5.72 5.71
N LEU A 148 -1.73 -5.19 4.95
CA LEU A 148 -1.14 -3.88 5.21
C LEU A 148 -0.71 -3.24 3.89
N VAL A 149 -0.96 -1.95 3.78
CA VAL A 149 -0.45 -1.09 2.71
C VAL A 149 0.34 0.06 3.33
N GLU A 150 1.58 0.22 2.93
CA GLU A 150 2.42 1.35 3.31
C GLU A 150 2.68 2.22 2.07
N ILE A 151 2.46 3.52 2.20
CA ILE A 151 2.68 4.47 1.12
C ILE A 151 3.72 5.48 1.57
N ARG A 152 4.73 5.67 0.73
CA ARG A 152 5.69 6.78 0.84
C ARG A 152 5.65 7.55 -0.46
N SER A 153 5.72 8.87 -0.35
CA SER A 153 5.65 9.71 -1.54
C SER A 153 6.29 11.06 -1.27
N GLY A 154 7.17 11.46 -2.16
CA GLY A 154 7.92 12.69 -2.06
C GLY A 154 8.31 13.26 -3.42
N PRO A 155 9.19 14.25 -3.47
CA PRO A 155 9.63 14.84 -4.73
C PRO A 155 10.36 13.87 -5.68
N SER A 156 10.92 12.78 -5.13
CA SER A 156 11.64 11.76 -5.90
C SER A 156 10.75 10.63 -6.44
N GLY A 157 9.45 10.64 -6.13
CA GLY A 157 8.51 9.60 -6.56
C GLY A 157 7.70 9.02 -5.42
N SER A 158 7.04 7.90 -5.71
CA SER A 158 6.22 7.15 -4.76
C SER A 158 6.65 5.71 -4.62
N VAL A 159 6.49 5.18 -3.42
CA VAL A 159 6.64 3.77 -3.09
C VAL A 159 5.37 3.30 -2.41
N VAL A 160 4.76 2.25 -2.97
CA VAL A 160 3.60 1.56 -2.39
C VAL A 160 4.01 0.12 -2.08
N ARG A 161 4.00 -0.23 -0.78
CA ARG A 161 4.35 -1.56 -0.30
C ARG A 161 3.12 -2.27 0.22
N LEU A 162 2.93 -3.51 -0.22
CA LEU A 162 1.83 -4.39 0.14
C LEU A 162 2.36 -5.58 0.92
N HIS A 163 1.64 -5.95 1.96
CA HIS A 163 1.92 -7.14 2.78
C HIS A 163 0.76 -8.10 2.66
N ALA A 164 1.04 -9.31 2.21
CA ALA A 164 0.09 -10.40 2.14
C ALA A 164 0.55 -11.57 3.01
N ARG A 165 -0.32 -12.07 3.89
CA ARG A 165 0.03 -13.15 4.82
C ARG A 165 -0.65 -14.46 4.43
N ARG A 166 0.06 -15.56 4.67
CA ARG A 166 -0.55 -16.87 4.72
C ARG A 166 -1.43 -16.95 5.97
N PRO A 167 -2.63 -17.53 5.89
CA PRO A 167 -3.40 -17.86 7.09
C PRO A 167 -2.55 -18.71 8.05
N ALA A 168 -2.61 -18.43 9.34
CA ALA A 168 -1.96 -19.26 10.35
C ALA A 168 -2.50 -20.70 10.27
N GLY A 169 -1.61 -21.68 10.09
CA GLY A 169 -2.00 -23.09 10.00
C GLY A 169 -2.10 -23.70 8.60
N ALA A 170 -1.74 -22.97 7.54
CA ALA A 170 -1.58 -23.60 6.23
C ALA A 170 -0.35 -24.53 6.25
N PRO A 171 -0.47 -25.81 5.82
CA PRO A 171 0.66 -26.72 5.75
C PRO A 171 1.70 -26.20 4.74
N SER A 172 2.95 -26.40 5.06
CA SER A 172 4.11 -26.11 4.18
C SER A 172 4.11 -26.98 2.95
#